data_1e90fc7e0531bf84febec61b2fd0665a
#
_entry.id   1e90fc7e0531bf84febec61b2fd0665a
#
_cell.length_a   1.000
_cell.length_b   1.000
_cell.length_c   1.000
_cell.angle_alpha   90.00
_cell.angle_beta   90.00
_cell.angle_gamma   90.00
#
_symmetry.space_group_name_H-M   'P 1'
#
loop_
_entity.id
_entity.type
_entity.pdbx_description
1 polymer ?
#
loop_
_entity_poly.entity_id
_entity_poly.type
_entity_poly.pdbx_seq_one_letter_code
_entity_poly.pdbx_strand_id
1 'polypeptide(L)'
;MKEVVIVSAARTPIGSFGGALKGIPTRKLGAIAIKGAVERAGIKPEMVDEVIMGAVLQGGLGQNVARQMTLDAGLPIETPAMTINKVCGSGLRAVELAAQIIKAGDADIIVAGGAENMSATAYALPSARWGARMNNAQMVDMMVNDGLWDAFNGYHMGITAENVAEQWGITREELDEFSVISQNRAEEAIKAGKFKDEIVPVEIPQRKGDPIVFDTDEFPKFGTTIDKVAKLKPAFKKDGIVTAANASGINDAGAAVVVMSKEKAEELGINPLCTIKSYASAGVDPSIMGVGPVPASRKALDKAGLTIEDIDLVEANEAFAAQSLAVRKDLNLDPEKTNVNGGAIAIGHPIGASGCRILITLIYEMMRRDSKYGLATLCIGGGMGTALIVER
;
A
#
# COMPACT_ATOMS: atom_id res chain seq x y z
N MET A 1 -7.34 26.95 -8.08
CA MET A 1 -7.63 25.74 -7.30
C MET A 1 -6.73 25.78 -6.09
N LYS A 2 -7.22 25.39 -4.91
CA LYS A 2 -6.41 25.33 -3.68
C LYS A 2 -5.16 24.44 -3.89
N GLU A 3 -4.04 24.84 -3.34
CA GLU A 3 -2.85 23.99 -3.22
C GLU A 3 -3.08 23.00 -2.06
N VAL A 4 -2.70 21.75 -2.25
CA VAL A 4 -2.96 20.69 -1.27
C VAL A 4 -1.65 20.07 -0.80
N VAL A 5 -1.51 19.98 0.50
CA VAL A 5 -0.30 19.52 1.17
C VAL A 5 -0.55 18.29 2.04
N ILE A 6 0.49 17.50 2.29
CA ILE A 6 0.52 16.45 3.31
C ILE A 6 1.31 17.00 4.48
N VAL A 7 0.70 17.04 5.65
CA VAL A 7 1.29 17.64 6.86
C VAL A 7 1.82 16.59 7.84
N SER A 8 1.32 15.36 7.75
CA SER A 8 1.82 14.25 8.56
C SER A 8 1.59 12.91 7.89
N ALA A 9 2.35 11.91 8.33
CA ALA A 9 2.31 10.56 7.81
C ALA A 9 2.63 9.54 8.91
N ALA A 10 1.89 8.42 8.96
CA ALA A 10 2.10 7.37 9.93
C ALA A 10 1.65 6.01 9.39
N ARG A 11 2.36 4.95 9.73
CA ARG A 11 1.95 3.56 9.47
C ARG A 11 2.20 2.66 10.66
N THR A 12 1.51 1.55 10.73
CA THR A 12 1.89 0.46 11.63
C THR A 12 3.11 -0.28 11.06
N PRO A 13 3.82 -1.07 11.87
CA PRO A 13 4.69 -2.11 11.32
C PRO A 13 3.86 -3.06 10.47
N ILE A 14 4.51 -3.76 9.53
CA ILE A 14 3.86 -4.73 8.65
C ILE A 14 4.01 -6.13 9.23
N GLY A 15 2.87 -6.78 9.49
CA GLY A 15 2.79 -8.16 9.95
C GLY A 15 2.87 -9.16 8.80
N SER A 16 3.44 -10.33 9.06
CA SER A 16 3.42 -11.47 8.15
C SER A 16 2.08 -12.20 8.21
N PHE A 17 1.73 -12.94 7.16
CA PHE A 17 0.56 -13.81 7.15
C PHE A 17 0.59 -14.81 8.32
N GLY A 18 -0.44 -14.77 9.17
CA GLY A 18 -0.51 -15.56 10.39
C GLY A 18 0.47 -15.14 11.49
N GLY A 19 1.17 -14.00 11.32
CA GLY A 19 2.19 -13.47 12.22
C GLY A 19 1.64 -12.67 13.40
N ALA A 20 2.42 -11.68 13.84
CA ALA A 20 2.15 -10.92 15.07
C ALA A 20 0.81 -10.18 15.03
N LEU A 21 0.41 -9.63 13.87
CA LEU A 21 -0.79 -8.81 13.72
C LEU A 21 -2.06 -9.61 13.38
N LYS A 22 -2.01 -10.92 13.20
CA LYS A 22 -3.16 -11.75 12.78
C LYS A 22 -4.42 -11.59 13.65
N GLY A 23 -4.25 -11.30 14.93
CA GLY A 23 -5.35 -11.13 15.89
C GLY A 23 -5.82 -9.68 16.05
N ILE A 24 -5.21 -8.73 15.38
CA ILE A 24 -5.56 -7.31 15.47
C ILE A 24 -6.54 -6.98 14.34
N PRO A 25 -7.80 -6.64 14.64
CA PRO A 25 -8.79 -6.35 13.59
C PRO A 25 -8.34 -5.22 12.65
N THR A 26 -8.70 -5.31 11.35
CA THR A 26 -8.40 -4.28 10.33
C THR A 26 -8.73 -2.87 10.82
N ARG A 27 -9.89 -2.70 11.47
CA ARG A 27 -10.31 -1.40 12.02
C ARG A 27 -9.33 -0.84 13.06
N LYS A 28 -8.69 -1.70 13.85
CA LYS A 28 -7.71 -1.27 14.86
C LYS A 28 -6.39 -0.87 14.24
N LEU A 29 -5.92 -1.60 13.21
CA LEU A 29 -4.71 -1.22 12.45
C LEU A 29 -4.89 0.15 11.80
N GLY A 30 -6.04 0.38 11.15
CA GLY A 30 -6.36 1.69 10.57
C GLY A 30 -6.49 2.79 11.63
N ALA A 31 -7.13 2.50 12.76
CA ALA A 31 -7.28 3.46 13.86
C ALA A 31 -5.94 3.91 14.44
N ILE A 32 -4.99 2.98 14.61
CA ILE A 32 -3.63 3.29 15.10
C ILE A 32 -2.91 4.23 14.12
N ALA A 33 -3.01 3.96 12.83
CA ALA A 33 -2.41 4.80 11.79
C ALA A 33 -3.06 6.20 11.74
N ILE A 34 -4.39 6.28 11.78
CA ILE A 34 -5.15 7.56 11.82
C ILE A 34 -4.74 8.37 13.04
N LYS A 35 -4.80 7.77 14.24
CA LYS A 35 -4.42 8.42 15.49
C LYS A 35 -2.99 8.95 15.43
N GLY A 36 -2.04 8.11 15.00
CA GLY A 36 -0.64 8.51 14.86
C GLY A 36 -0.44 9.65 13.86
N ALA A 37 -1.17 9.65 12.74
CA ALA A 37 -1.10 10.74 11.77
C ALA A 37 -1.67 12.05 12.32
N VAL A 38 -2.80 12.02 13.02
CA VAL A 38 -3.42 13.20 13.64
C VAL A 38 -2.53 13.77 14.74
N GLU A 39 -1.99 12.92 15.62
CA GLU A 39 -1.07 13.34 16.69
C GLU A 39 0.21 13.98 16.11
N ARG A 40 0.81 13.39 15.08
CA ARG A 40 2.00 13.94 14.41
C ARG A 40 1.73 15.25 13.67
N ALA A 41 0.51 15.46 13.18
CA ALA A 41 0.10 16.72 12.58
C ALA A 41 -0.03 17.85 13.62
N GLY A 42 -0.11 17.53 14.91
CA GLY A 42 -0.31 18.48 15.99
C GLY A 42 -1.69 19.15 15.96
N ILE A 43 -2.67 18.52 15.31
CA ILE A 43 -4.05 19.03 15.23
C ILE A 43 -4.96 18.34 16.23
N LYS A 44 -6.06 19.01 16.58
CA LYS A 44 -7.11 18.38 17.39
C LYS A 44 -7.98 17.47 16.51
N PRO A 45 -8.46 16.32 17.03
CA PRO A 45 -9.34 15.41 16.28
C PRO A 45 -10.59 16.08 15.70
N GLU A 46 -11.13 17.09 16.40
CA GLU A 46 -12.33 17.87 16.00
C GLU A 46 -12.10 18.74 14.76
N MET A 47 -10.86 18.93 14.34
CA MET A 47 -10.51 19.72 13.15
C MET A 47 -10.56 18.90 11.86
N VAL A 48 -10.72 17.58 11.96
CA VAL A 48 -10.76 16.68 10.79
C VAL A 48 -12.18 16.71 10.20
N ASP A 49 -12.28 17.17 8.96
CA ASP A 49 -13.55 17.28 8.24
C ASP A 49 -14.08 15.91 7.79
N GLU A 50 -13.20 15.02 7.33
CA GLU A 50 -13.57 13.69 6.82
C GLU A 50 -12.41 12.69 6.93
N VAL A 51 -12.74 11.38 6.96
CA VAL A 51 -11.76 10.29 6.90
C VAL A 51 -12.05 9.40 5.70
N ILE A 52 -11.04 9.14 4.85
CA ILE A 52 -11.15 8.26 3.68
C ILE A 52 -10.13 7.13 3.80
N MET A 53 -10.60 5.90 4.01
CA MET A 53 -9.70 4.76 4.17
C MET A 53 -9.98 3.66 3.15
N GLY A 54 -8.89 3.17 2.54
CA GLY A 54 -8.92 1.99 1.70
C GLY A 54 -9.03 0.71 2.54
N ALA A 55 -9.92 -0.19 2.13
CA ALA A 55 -9.97 -1.58 2.60
C ALA A 55 -10.54 -2.45 1.49
N VAL A 56 -9.90 -3.56 1.19
CA VAL A 56 -10.28 -4.45 0.08
C VAL A 56 -11.11 -5.63 0.60
N LEU A 57 -10.63 -6.29 1.64
CA LEU A 57 -11.19 -7.52 2.18
C LEU A 57 -12.18 -7.21 3.31
N GLN A 58 -13.35 -6.67 2.92
CA GLN A 58 -14.34 -6.13 3.86
C GLN A 58 -15.35 -7.16 4.38
N GLY A 59 -15.36 -8.38 3.85
CA GLY A 59 -16.30 -9.44 4.22
C GLY A 59 -16.24 -9.75 5.71
N GLY A 60 -17.38 -9.60 6.41
CA GLY A 60 -17.48 -9.88 7.84
C GLY A 60 -16.94 -8.78 8.78
N LEU A 61 -16.41 -7.67 8.28
CA LEU A 61 -15.86 -6.58 9.11
C LEU A 61 -16.95 -5.61 9.65
N GLY A 62 -18.19 -5.77 9.23
CA GLY A 62 -19.29 -4.86 9.60
C GLY A 62 -19.43 -3.69 8.64
N GLN A 63 -20.30 -2.73 9.00
CA GLN A 63 -20.60 -1.58 8.16
C GLN A 63 -19.42 -0.59 8.15
N ASN A 64 -19.09 -0.07 6.96
CA ASN A 64 -18.17 1.05 6.75
C ASN A 64 -16.91 0.99 7.64
N VAL A 65 -15.94 0.18 7.21
CA VAL A 65 -14.73 -0.10 8.00
C VAL A 65 -13.96 1.19 8.34
N ALA A 66 -13.94 2.18 7.42
CA ALA A 66 -13.33 3.49 7.66
C ALA A 66 -14.02 4.23 8.82
N ARG A 67 -15.36 4.16 8.90
CA ARG A 67 -16.10 4.76 10.02
C ARG A 67 -15.72 4.12 11.36
N GLN A 68 -15.56 2.80 11.37
CA GLN A 68 -15.09 2.09 12.55
C GLN A 68 -13.68 2.51 12.95
N MET A 69 -12.76 2.65 11.96
CA MET A 69 -11.40 3.15 12.19
C MET A 69 -11.40 4.56 12.78
N THR A 70 -12.25 5.44 12.25
CA THR A 70 -12.40 6.85 12.68
C THR A 70 -12.76 6.95 14.16
N LEU A 71 -13.79 6.21 14.59
CA LEU A 71 -14.25 6.23 15.98
C LEU A 71 -13.25 5.52 16.92
N ASP A 72 -12.68 4.41 16.48
CA ASP A 72 -11.63 3.71 17.25
C ASP A 72 -10.35 4.54 17.41
N ALA A 73 -10.07 5.46 16.49
CA ALA A 73 -8.96 6.41 16.58
C ALA A 73 -9.24 7.59 17.54
N GLY A 74 -10.47 7.73 18.00
CA GLY A 74 -10.88 8.79 18.93
C GLY A 74 -11.31 10.09 18.26
N LEU A 75 -11.61 10.08 16.95
CA LEU A 75 -12.21 11.24 16.29
C LEU A 75 -13.68 11.38 16.70
N PRO A 76 -14.25 12.62 16.63
CA PRO A 76 -15.64 12.88 16.98
C PRO A 76 -16.64 12.06 16.16
N ILE A 77 -17.83 11.86 16.73
CA ILE A 77 -18.94 11.20 16.02
C ILE A 77 -19.47 12.02 14.85
N GLU A 78 -19.21 13.29 14.84
CA GLU A 78 -19.54 14.24 13.78
C GLU A 78 -18.66 14.09 12.53
N THR A 79 -17.44 13.57 12.68
CA THR A 79 -16.50 13.38 11.55
C THR A 79 -17.00 12.26 10.64
N PRO A 80 -17.49 12.50 9.43
CA PRO A 80 -17.91 11.47 8.49
C PRO A 80 -16.71 10.64 8.01
N ALA A 81 -17.01 9.44 7.48
CA ALA A 81 -15.97 8.59 6.93
C ALA A 81 -16.47 7.76 5.74
N MET A 82 -15.57 7.46 4.80
CA MET A 82 -15.83 6.66 3.62
C MET A 82 -14.80 5.55 3.46
N THR A 83 -15.26 4.31 3.25
CA THR A 83 -14.40 3.19 2.86
C THR A 83 -14.38 3.09 1.35
N ILE A 84 -13.18 3.01 0.75
CA ILE A 84 -13.04 2.81 -0.69
C ILE A 84 -12.33 1.50 -1.00
N ASN A 85 -12.66 0.92 -2.14
CA ASN A 85 -11.99 -0.24 -2.70
C ASN A 85 -11.57 0.03 -4.15
N LYS A 86 -10.27 0.09 -4.37
CA LYS A 86 -9.60 0.09 -5.67
C LYS A 86 -8.48 -0.93 -5.65
N VAL A 87 -8.75 -2.10 -5.05
CA VAL A 87 -7.78 -3.17 -4.82
C VAL A 87 -6.47 -2.60 -4.24
N CYS A 88 -5.29 -2.96 -4.76
CA CYS A 88 -3.99 -2.49 -4.27
C CYS A 88 -3.84 -0.95 -4.26
N GLY A 89 -4.56 -0.26 -5.13
CA GLY A 89 -4.54 1.21 -5.24
C GLY A 89 -5.38 1.95 -4.20
N SER A 90 -6.12 1.26 -3.33
CA SER A 90 -7.09 1.88 -2.41
C SER A 90 -6.47 2.97 -1.53
N GLY A 91 -5.35 2.68 -0.87
CA GLY A 91 -4.69 3.63 0.04
C GLY A 91 -4.20 4.90 -0.66
N LEU A 92 -3.61 4.78 -1.87
CA LEU A 92 -3.17 5.95 -2.63
C LEU A 92 -4.35 6.71 -3.20
N ARG A 93 -5.41 5.99 -3.66
CA ARG A 93 -6.63 6.61 -4.15
C ARG A 93 -7.37 7.41 -3.06
N ALA A 94 -7.32 6.97 -1.81
CA ALA A 94 -7.85 7.73 -0.68
C ALA A 94 -7.19 9.12 -0.58
N VAL A 95 -5.86 9.18 -0.72
CA VAL A 95 -5.10 10.45 -0.71
C VAL A 95 -5.45 11.31 -1.92
N GLU A 96 -5.58 10.72 -3.12
CA GLU A 96 -6.00 11.44 -4.32
C GLU A 96 -7.42 12.02 -4.19
N LEU A 97 -8.36 11.28 -3.59
CA LEU A 97 -9.72 11.74 -3.32
C LEU A 97 -9.73 12.88 -2.30
N ALA A 98 -8.97 12.77 -1.21
CA ALA A 98 -8.81 13.84 -0.23
C ALA A 98 -8.32 15.13 -0.91
N ALA A 99 -7.31 15.03 -1.78
CA ALA A 99 -6.82 16.16 -2.54
C ALA A 99 -7.88 16.74 -3.49
N GLN A 100 -8.73 15.92 -4.10
CA GLN A 100 -9.83 16.37 -4.97
C GLN A 100 -10.90 17.13 -4.19
N ILE A 101 -11.32 16.62 -3.04
CA ILE A 101 -12.33 17.22 -2.17
C ILE A 101 -11.83 18.58 -1.65
N ILE A 102 -10.57 18.66 -1.19
CA ILE A 102 -9.97 19.93 -0.73
C ILE A 102 -9.85 20.93 -1.88
N LYS A 103 -9.45 20.50 -3.09
CA LYS A 103 -9.39 21.37 -4.28
C LYS A 103 -10.76 21.87 -4.71
N ALA A 104 -11.83 21.09 -4.49
CA ALA A 104 -13.21 21.50 -4.73
C ALA A 104 -13.72 22.52 -3.70
N GLY A 105 -13.11 22.56 -2.53
CA GLY A 105 -13.49 23.49 -1.44
C GLY A 105 -14.49 22.90 -0.46
N ASP A 106 -14.76 21.60 -0.51
CA ASP A 106 -15.72 20.92 0.36
C ASP A 106 -15.13 20.58 1.75
N ALA A 107 -13.81 20.57 1.88
CA ALA A 107 -13.08 20.33 3.12
C ALA A 107 -11.74 21.06 3.13
N ASP A 108 -11.13 21.21 4.31
CA ASP A 108 -9.78 21.72 4.48
C ASP A 108 -8.80 20.70 5.08
N ILE A 109 -9.28 19.76 5.91
CA ILE A 109 -8.46 18.76 6.60
C ILE A 109 -9.09 17.38 6.44
N ILE A 110 -8.41 16.46 5.76
CA ILE A 110 -8.88 15.08 5.56
C ILE A 110 -7.77 14.11 5.99
N VAL A 111 -8.15 13.10 6.77
CA VAL A 111 -7.27 11.95 7.01
C VAL A 111 -7.53 10.90 5.93
N ALA A 112 -6.48 10.51 5.21
CA ALA A 112 -6.58 9.57 4.09
C ALA A 112 -5.55 8.45 4.20
N GLY A 113 -5.93 7.23 3.83
CA GLY A 113 -5.03 6.10 3.90
C GLY A 113 -5.68 4.78 3.59
N GLY A 114 -5.29 3.72 4.29
CA GLY A 114 -5.90 2.41 4.18
C GLY A 114 -5.38 1.43 5.24
N ALA A 115 -6.12 0.35 5.42
CA ALA A 115 -5.70 -0.73 6.29
C ALA A 115 -6.19 -2.07 5.75
N GLU A 116 -5.41 -3.11 6.01
CA GLU A 116 -5.76 -4.48 5.69
C GLU A 116 -5.25 -5.44 6.77
N ASN A 117 -6.06 -6.41 7.14
CA ASN A 117 -5.60 -7.60 7.83
C ASN A 117 -5.96 -8.80 6.96
N MET A 118 -5.02 -9.23 6.12
CA MET A 118 -5.22 -10.35 5.21
C MET A 118 -5.25 -11.67 5.97
N SER A 119 -4.56 -11.74 7.11
CA SER A 119 -4.52 -12.92 7.99
C SER A 119 -5.88 -13.25 8.61
N ALA A 120 -6.74 -12.24 8.84
CA ALA A 120 -8.04 -12.39 9.48
C ALA A 120 -9.21 -12.40 8.49
N THR A 121 -8.94 -12.49 7.20
CA THR A 121 -9.99 -12.48 6.17
C THR A 121 -10.91 -13.69 6.31
N ALA A 122 -12.20 -13.44 6.19
CA ALA A 122 -13.25 -14.47 6.36
C ALA A 122 -13.32 -15.43 5.15
N TYR A 123 -13.90 -16.59 5.40
CA TYR A 123 -14.42 -17.49 4.38
C TYR A 123 -15.91 -17.26 4.17
N ALA A 124 -16.40 -17.30 2.93
CA ALA A 124 -17.81 -17.22 2.60
C ALA A 124 -18.39 -18.59 2.24
N LEU A 125 -19.63 -18.82 2.63
CA LEU A 125 -20.41 -19.98 2.22
C LEU A 125 -21.67 -19.47 1.49
N PRO A 126 -21.60 -19.19 0.18
CA PRO A 126 -22.68 -18.53 -0.56
C PRO A 126 -24.00 -19.28 -0.53
N SER A 127 -23.97 -20.63 -0.56
CA SER A 127 -25.15 -21.48 -0.51
C SER A 127 -25.87 -21.51 0.84
N ALA A 128 -25.21 -21.07 1.93
CA ALA A 128 -25.77 -21.13 3.29
C ALA A 128 -27.01 -20.26 3.46
N ARG A 129 -27.14 -19.12 2.75
CA ARG A 129 -28.31 -18.23 2.84
C ARG A 129 -29.62 -18.96 2.53
N TRP A 130 -29.57 -19.95 1.67
CA TRP A 130 -30.73 -20.74 1.24
C TRP A 130 -30.70 -22.18 1.76
N GLY A 131 -29.88 -22.44 2.80
CA GLY A 131 -29.85 -23.68 3.56
C GLY A 131 -28.96 -24.78 2.98
N ALA A 132 -28.16 -24.52 1.93
CA ALA A 132 -27.30 -25.54 1.30
C ALA A 132 -27.98 -26.90 1.15
N ARG A 133 -29.20 -26.91 0.60
CA ARG A 133 -30.26 -27.96 0.76
C ARG A 133 -29.85 -29.39 0.39
N MET A 134 -28.92 -29.58 -0.56
CA MET A 134 -28.48 -30.89 -1.02
C MET A 134 -27.07 -30.81 -1.62
N ASN A 135 -26.28 -31.86 -1.46
CA ASN A 135 -24.89 -32.01 -1.86
C ASN A 135 -23.91 -31.16 -1.00
N ASN A 136 -22.63 -31.33 -1.27
CA ASN A 136 -21.57 -30.61 -0.59
C ASN A 136 -21.62 -29.10 -0.94
N ALA A 137 -21.36 -28.25 0.06
CA ALA A 137 -21.18 -26.82 -0.13
C ALA A 137 -19.70 -26.45 -0.08
N GLN A 138 -19.29 -25.56 -0.95
CA GLN A 138 -17.91 -25.09 -1.02
C GLN A 138 -17.76 -23.79 -0.22
N MET A 139 -16.76 -23.74 0.67
CA MET A 139 -16.32 -22.49 1.29
C MET A 139 -15.34 -21.76 0.36
N VAL A 140 -15.54 -20.46 0.21
CA VAL A 140 -14.73 -19.57 -0.61
C VAL A 140 -13.81 -18.77 0.28
N ASP A 141 -12.50 -18.87 0.07
CA ASP A 141 -11.52 -18.01 0.71
C ASP A 141 -11.61 -16.60 0.12
N MET A 142 -12.16 -15.65 0.91
CA MET A 142 -12.38 -14.29 0.45
C MET A 142 -11.07 -13.51 0.24
N MET A 143 -9.98 -13.90 0.89
CA MET A 143 -8.67 -13.29 0.65
C MET A 143 -8.19 -13.59 -0.77
N VAL A 144 -8.31 -14.85 -1.19
CA VAL A 144 -7.94 -15.26 -2.54
C VAL A 144 -8.94 -14.71 -3.56
N ASN A 145 -10.23 -14.93 -3.33
CA ASN A 145 -11.29 -14.59 -4.29
C ASN A 145 -11.37 -13.08 -4.58
N ASP A 146 -11.30 -12.24 -3.56
CA ASP A 146 -11.53 -10.79 -3.68
C ASP A 146 -10.24 -9.98 -3.79
N GLY A 147 -9.11 -10.53 -3.34
CA GLY A 147 -7.83 -9.83 -3.32
C GLY A 147 -6.77 -10.35 -4.29
N LEU A 148 -6.74 -11.66 -4.57
CA LEU A 148 -5.62 -12.30 -5.27
C LEU A 148 -6.03 -13.06 -6.55
N TRP A 149 -7.30 -13.02 -6.93
CA TRP A 149 -7.85 -13.70 -8.11
C TRP A 149 -8.24 -12.71 -9.19
N ASP A 150 -7.82 -12.98 -10.42
CA ASP A 150 -8.27 -12.22 -11.58
C ASP A 150 -9.71 -12.65 -11.93
N ALA A 151 -10.65 -11.73 -11.69
CA ALA A 151 -12.07 -11.97 -11.91
C ALA A 151 -12.45 -12.12 -13.40
N PHE A 152 -11.62 -11.64 -14.32
CA PHE A 152 -11.88 -11.66 -15.76
C PHE A 152 -11.34 -12.93 -16.41
N ASN A 153 -10.14 -13.33 -16.05
CA ASN A 153 -9.44 -14.48 -16.65
C ASN A 153 -9.54 -15.75 -15.80
N GLY A 154 -10.01 -15.67 -14.55
CA GLY A 154 -10.27 -16.82 -13.70
C GLY A 154 -9.02 -17.53 -13.19
N TYR A 155 -7.96 -16.79 -12.88
CA TYR A 155 -6.72 -17.32 -12.33
C TYR A 155 -6.09 -16.41 -11.25
N HIS A 156 -5.12 -16.93 -10.51
CA HIS A 156 -4.41 -16.18 -9.48
C HIS A 156 -3.55 -15.06 -10.07
N MET A 157 -3.40 -13.92 -9.36
CA MET A 157 -2.58 -12.78 -9.77
C MET A 157 -1.13 -13.17 -10.14
N GLY A 158 -0.58 -14.25 -9.57
CA GLY A 158 0.73 -14.78 -9.96
C GLY A 158 0.83 -15.19 -11.43
N ILE A 159 -0.28 -15.59 -12.07
CA ILE A 159 -0.30 -15.86 -13.52
C ILE A 159 -0.16 -14.57 -14.31
N THR A 160 -0.71 -13.45 -13.84
CA THR A 160 -0.48 -12.15 -14.51
C THR A 160 1.00 -11.75 -14.48
N ALA A 161 1.72 -12.13 -13.41
CA ALA A 161 3.16 -11.92 -13.32
C ALA A 161 3.95 -12.82 -14.31
N GLU A 162 3.53 -14.08 -14.48
CA GLU A 162 4.09 -14.96 -15.52
C GLU A 162 3.86 -14.38 -16.93
N ASN A 163 2.66 -13.86 -17.21
CA ASN A 163 2.33 -13.22 -18.49
C ASN A 163 3.22 -12.00 -18.76
N VAL A 164 3.43 -11.16 -17.75
CA VAL A 164 4.33 -10.01 -17.84
C VAL A 164 5.76 -10.47 -18.11
N ALA A 165 6.26 -11.46 -17.36
CA ALA A 165 7.61 -11.98 -17.57
C ALA A 165 7.80 -12.50 -19.00
N GLU A 166 6.85 -13.26 -19.54
CA GLU A 166 6.87 -13.79 -20.90
C GLU A 166 6.86 -12.64 -21.94
N GLN A 167 5.95 -11.67 -21.79
CA GLN A 167 5.79 -10.58 -22.76
C GLN A 167 6.98 -9.63 -22.79
N TRP A 168 7.63 -9.36 -21.64
CA TRP A 168 8.81 -8.48 -21.54
C TRP A 168 10.14 -9.23 -21.66
N GLY A 169 10.12 -10.55 -21.83
CA GLY A 169 11.31 -11.40 -21.96
C GLY A 169 12.18 -11.38 -20.70
N ILE A 170 11.55 -11.37 -19.52
CA ILE A 170 12.25 -11.33 -18.23
C ILE A 170 12.54 -12.76 -17.78
N THR A 171 13.77 -13.01 -17.34
CA THR A 171 14.23 -14.36 -16.92
C THR A 171 14.01 -14.59 -15.43
N ARG A 172 14.11 -15.86 -15.02
CA ARG A 172 14.06 -16.27 -13.61
C ARG A 172 15.20 -15.65 -12.79
N GLU A 173 16.39 -15.59 -13.37
CA GLU A 173 17.58 -15.03 -12.76
C GLU A 173 17.38 -13.55 -12.45
N GLU A 174 16.84 -12.77 -13.39
CA GLU A 174 16.52 -11.35 -13.18
C GLU A 174 15.48 -11.14 -12.06
N LEU A 175 14.46 -12.02 -11.97
CA LEU A 175 13.48 -11.97 -10.89
C LEU A 175 14.13 -12.23 -9.52
N ASP A 176 14.98 -13.23 -9.44
CA ASP A 176 15.63 -13.63 -8.19
C ASP A 176 16.65 -12.55 -7.74
N GLU A 177 17.44 -11.99 -8.66
CA GLU A 177 18.37 -10.88 -8.38
C GLU A 177 17.64 -9.65 -7.86
N PHE A 178 16.54 -9.24 -8.52
CA PHE A 178 15.71 -8.14 -8.08
C PHE A 178 15.20 -8.35 -6.66
N SER A 179 14.74 -9.57 -6.35
CA SER A 179 14.21 -9.92 -5.04
C SER A 179 15.27 -9.89 -3.94
N VAL A 180 16.48 -10.36 -4.24
CA VAL A 180 17.62 -10.28 -3.31
C VAL A 180 18.00 -8.83 -3.03
N ILE A 181 17.99 -7.96 -4.05
CA ILE A 181 18.25 -6.53 -3.88
C ILE A 181 17.20 -5.90 -2.96
N SER A 182 15.90 -6.17 -3.20
CA SER A 182 14.82 -5.65 -2.36
C SER A 182 14.97 -6.10 -0.89
N GLN A 183 15.25 -7.39 -0.65
CA GLN A 183 15.46 -7.93 0.70
C GLN A 183 16.68 -7.30 1.40
N ASN A 184 17.79 -7.17 0.72
CA ASN A 184 19.01 -6.61 1.31
C ASN A 184 18.84 -5.12 1.63
N ARG A 185 18.18 -4.35 0.74
CA ARG A 185 17.85 -2.94 1.00
C ARG A 185 16.93 -2.78 2.22
N ALA A 186 15.93 -3.65 2.37
CA ALA A 186 15.04 -3.63 3.52
C ALA A 186 15.79 -3.98 4.83
N GLU A 187 16.66 -5.00 4.79
CA GLU A 187 17.50 -5.37 5.93
C GLU A 187 18.40 -4.21 6.37
N GLU A 188 19.07 -3.56 5.44
CA GLU A 188 19.92 -2.39 5.70
C GLU A 188 19.12 -1.22 6.25
N ALA A 189 17.94 -0.93 5.68
CA ALA A 189 17.07 0.15 6.13
C ALA A 189 16.57 -0.08 7.56
N ILE A 190 16.18 -1.30 7.91
CA ILE A 190 15.75 -1.68 9.27
C ILE A 190 16.90 -1.54 10.25
N LYS A 191 18.09 -2.09 9.93
CA LYS A 191 19.28 -1.98 10.78
C LYS A 191 19.71 -0.54 11.00
N ALA A 192 19.57 0.31 9.98
CA ALA A 192 19.86 1.74 10.07
C ALA A 192 18.74 2.56 10.73
N GLY A 193 17.62 1.93 11.11
CA GLY A 193 16.48 2.59 11.76
C GLY A 193 15.70 3.53 10.87
N LYS A 194 15.78 3.41 9.54
CA LYS A 194 15.14 4.32 8.59
C LYS A 194 13.61 4.33 8.65
N PHE A 195 12.98 3.24 9.13
CA PHE A 195 11.52 3.18 9.25
C PHE A 195 10.98 3.66 10.61
N LYS A 196 11.85 4.00 11.57
CA LYS A 196 11.41 4.38 12.93
C LYS A 196 10.51 5.61 12.95
N ASP A 197 10.81 6.59 12.10
CA ASP A 197 10.07 7.85 12.07
C ASP A 197 8.67 7.69 11.43
N GLU A 198 8.48 6.71 10.56
CA GLU A 198 7.19 6.46 9.91
C GLU A 198 6.30 5.48 10.69
N ILE A 199 6.88 4.63 11.52
CA ILE A 199 6.16 3.59 12.28
C ILE A 199 5.52 4.16 13.54
N VAL A 200 4.26 3.75 13.79
CA VAL A 200 3.56 3.84 15.07
C VAL A 200 3.45 2.43 15.63
N PRO A 201 3.99 2.15 16.83
CA PRO A 201 3.94 0.84 17.42
C PRO A 201 2.51 0.31 17.63
N VAL A 202 2.34 -1.00 17.52
CA VAL A 202 1.08 -1.69 17.81
C VAL A 202 1.24 -2.45 19.12
N GLU A 203 0.41 -2.15 20.10
CA GLU A 203 0.33 -2.92 21.34
C GLU A 203 -0.53 -4.17 21.11
N ILE A 204 0.10 -5.34 21.22
CA ILE A 204 -0.56 -6.64 21.06
C ILE A 204 -0.96 -7.17 22.44
N PRO A 205 -2.27 -7.23 22.74
CA PRO A 205 -2.74 -7.71 24.04
C PRO A 205 -2.28 -9.13 24.32
N GLN A 206 -1.85 -9.39 25.53
CA GLN A 206 -1.48 -10.72 26.02
C GLN A 206 -2.54 -11.26 26.95
N ARG A 207 -2.67 -12.59 27.00
CA ARG A 207 -3.59 -13.25 27.96
C ARG A 207 -3.22 -12.97 29.41
N LYS A 208 -1.92 -12.79 29.68
CA LYS A 208 -1.36 -12.45 30.99
C LYS A 208 -0.12 -11.56 30.75
N GLY A 209 0.08 -10.58 31.62
CA GLY A 209 1.21 -9.64 31.56
C GLY A 209 0.91 -8.41 30.69
N ASP A 210 1.94 -7.61 30.44
CA ASP A 210 1.86 -6.39 29.65
C ASP A 210 1.72 -6.71 28.17
N PRO A 211 1.12 -5.80 27.36
CA PRO A 211 1.08 -5.94 25.92
C PRO A 211 2.49 -6.05 25.32
N ILE A 212 2.63 -6.82 24.25
CA ILE A 212 3.85 -6.82 23.45
C ILE A 212 3.82 -5.59 22.53
N VAL A 213 4.86 -4.78 22.59
CA VAL A 213 5.05 -3.64 21.68
C VAL A 213 5.64 -4.17 20.38
N PHE A 214 4.86 -4.13 19.30
CA PHE A 214 5.29 -4.50 17.96
C PHE A 214 5.58 -3.22 17.16
N ASP A 215 6.86 -2.94 16.89
CA ASP A 215 7.38 -1.68 16.35
C ASP A 215 8.30 -1.84 15.14
N THR A 216 8.45 -3.05 14.63
CA THR A 216 9.37 -3.37 13.54
C THR A 216 8.68 -4.29 12.52
N ASP A 217 8.92 -4.05 11.22
CA ASP A 217 8.41 -4.90 10.15
C ASP A 217 8.97 -6.33 10.28
N GLU A 218 8.10 -7.34 10.36
CA GLU A 218 8.52 -8.73 10.59
C GLU A 218 8.70 -9.57 9.33
N PHE A 219 8.20 -9.07 8.19
CA PHE A 219 8.19 -9.85 6.95
C PHE A 219 9.58 -10.01 6.29
N PRO A 220 10.51 -9.01 6.33
CA PRO A 220 11.81 -9.10 5.69
C PRO A 220 12.62 -10.32 6.12
N LYS A 221 13.27 -10.99 5.14
CA LYS A 221 14.06 -12.21 5.33
C LYS A 221 15.54 -11.87 5.32
N PHE A 222 16.09 -11.59 6.48
CA PHE A 222 17.49 -11.20 6.65
C PHE A 222 18.45 -12.26 6.16
N GLY A 223 19.54 -11.81 5.55
CA GLY A 223 20.56 -12.69 4.98
C GLY A 223 20.07 -13.46 3.75
N THR A 224 19.14 -12.90 2.97
CA THR A 224 18.70 -13.47 1.69
C THR A 224 19.84 -13.42 0.65
N THR A 225 20.09 -14.54 -0.02
CA THR A 225 21.12 -14.67 -1.06
C THR A 225 20.54 -15.33 -2.30
N ILE A 226 21.20 -15.12 -3.45
CA ILE A 226 20.78 -15.72 -4.73
C ILE A 226 20.73 -17.25 -4.65
N ASP A 227 21.69 -17.90 -3.99
CA ASP A 227 21.72 -19.34 -3.82
C ASP A 227 20.54 -19.92 -3.04
N LYS A 228 19.94 -19.12 -2.15
CA LYS A 228 18.74 -19.51 -1.40
C LYS A 228 17.50 -19.40 -2.25
N VAL A 229 17.32 -18.28 -2.96
CA VAL A 229 16.09 -18.03 -3.75
C VAL A 229 16.03 -18.84 -5.02
N ALA A 230 17.16 -19.10 -5.68
CA ALA A 230 17.25 -19.91 -6.90
C ALA A 230 16.74 -21.35 -6.73
N LYS A 231 16.77 -21.88 -5.49
CA LYS A 231 16.28 -23.23 -5.17
C LYS A 231 14.76 -23.35 -5.08
N LEU A 232 14.04 -22.23 -5.05
CA LEU A 232 12.59 -22.23 -4.89
C LEU A 232 11.89 -22.65 -6.17
N LYS A 233 10.83 -23.44 -6.00
CA LYS A 233 10.00 -23.92 -7.11
C LYS A 233 8.99 -22.82 -7.52
N PRO A 234 8.57 -22.82 -8.80
CA PRO A 234 7.46 -21.97 -9.24
C PRO A 234 6.21 -22.19 -8.38
N ALA A 235 5.50 -21.10 -8.07
CA ALA A 235 4.37 -21.12 -7.14
C ALA A 235 3.00 -21.16 -7.85
N PHE A 236 2.90 -20.66 -9.08
CA PHE A 236 1.63 -20.42 -9.75
C PHE A 236 1.42 -21.22 -11.05
N LYS A 237 2.50 -21.56 -11.74
CA LYS A 237 2.50 -22.31 -13.00
C LYS A 237 3.57 -23.41 -12.92
N LYS A 238 3.26 -24.65 -13.38
CA LYS A 238 4.16 -25.81 -13.24
C LYS A 238 5.58 -25.54 -13.79
N ASP A 239 5.66 -24.92 -14.96
CA ASP A 239 6.92 -24.59 -15.63
C ASP A 239 7.13 -23.05 -15.66
N GLY A 240 6.64 -22.36 -14.64
CA GLY A 240 6.75 -20.93 -14.48
C GLY A 240 8.07 -20.50 -13.84
N ILE A 241 8.23 -19.17 -13.68
CA ILE A 241 9.41 -18.56 -13.09
C ILE A 241 9.09 -17.72 -11.84
N VAL A 242 7.80 -17.49 -11.57
CA VAL A 242 7.35 -16.74 -10.38
C VAL A 242 7.32 -17.67 -9.17
N THR A 243 8.03 -17.28 -8.12
CA THR A 243 8.17 -18.05 -6.88
C THR A 243 7.72 -17.26 -5.66
N ALA A 244 7.68 -17.89 -4.50
CA ALA A 244 7.40 -17.21 -3.24
C ALA A 244 8.45 -16.15 -2.85
N ALA A 245 9.67 -16.19 -3.41
CA ALA A 245 10.70 -15.19 -3.13
C ALA A 245 10.63 -13.98 -4.06
N ASN A 246 10.07 -14.13 -5.26
CA ASN A 246 9.98 -13.04 -6.24
C ASN A 246 8.54 -12.52 -6.43
N ALA A 247 7.68 -12.83 -5.47
CA ALA A 247 6.34 -12.28 -5.26
C ALA A 247 6.29 -11.55 -3.91
N SER A 248 5.43 -10.54 -3.80
CA SER A 248 5.16 -9.90 -2.51
C SER A 248 4.44 -10.84 -1.55
N GLY A 249 4.48 -10.52 -0.27
CA GLY A 249 3.81 -11.27 0.78
C GLY A 249 2.32 -10.96 0.91
N ILE A 250 1.64 -11.82 1.68
CA ILE A 250 0.32 -11.59 2.25
C ILE A 250 0.57 -10.98 3.63
N ASN A 251 0.04 -9.78 3.90
CA ASN A 251 0.48 -8.99 5.04
C ASN A 251 -0.67 -8.20 5.71
N ASP A 252 -0.39 -7.71 6.90
CA ASP A 252 -1.32 -6.99 7.76
C ASP A 252 -0.72 -5.63 8.12
N ALA A 253 -1.41 -4.52 7.88
CA ALA A 253 -0.96 -3.18 8.31
C ALA A 253 -2.05 -2.11 8.17
N GLY A 254 -1.80 -0.93 8.77
CA GLY A 254 -2.52 0.31 8.54
C GLY A 254 -1.55 1.46 8.18
N ALA A 255 -2.01 2.38 7.36
CA ALA A 255 -1.25 3.56 6.93
C ALA A 255 -2.19 4.75 6.75
N ALA A 256 -1.80 5.94 7.20
CA ALA A 256 -2.60 7.16 7.06
C ALA A 256 -1.72 8.40 6.95
N VAL A 257 -2.22 9.39 6.21
CA VAL A 257 -1.66 10.73 6.11
C VAL A 257 -2.73 11.77 6.44
N VAL A 258 -2.32 12.94 6.95
CA VAL A 258 -3.19 14.12 7.05
C VAL A 258 -2.94 14.98 5.83
N VAL A 259 -3.99 15.15 5.02
CA VAL A 259 -4.03 15.98 3.82
C VAL A 259 -4.76 17.28 4.16
N MET A 260 -4.19 18.41 3.77
CA MET A 260 -4.71 19.72 4.18
C MET A 260 -4.64 20.72 3.04
N SER A 261 -5.52 21.73 3.00
CA SER A 261 -5.28 22.90 2.16
C SER A 261 -4.05 23.65 2.65
N LYS A 262 -3.24 24.20 1.74
CA LYS A 262 -2.04 24.96 2.12
C LYS A 262 -2.39 26.15 2.97
N GLU A 263 -3.48 26.83 2.64
CA GLU A 263 -4.00 27.98 3.37
C GLU A 263 -4.31 27.60 4.83
N LYS A 264 -4.91 26.40 5.05
CA LYS A 264 -5.22 25.93 6.40
C LYS A 264 -3.96 25.53 7.16
N ALA A 265 -2.97 24.95 6.50
CA ALA A 265 -1.68 24.66 7.12
C ALA A 265 -0.97 25.93 7.58
N GLU A 266 -0.99 27.00 6.74
CA GLU A 266 -0.44 28.31 7.08
C GLU A 266 -1.19 28.97 8.24
N GLU A 267 -2.54 28.94 8.25
CA GLU A 267 -3.39 29.42 9.35
C GLU A 267 -3.04 28.77 10.69
N LEU A 268 -2.75 27.46 10.66
CA LEU A 268 -2.41 26.68 11.85
C LEU A 268 -0.91 26.71 12.21
N GLY A 269 -0.08 27.35 11.39
CA GLY A 269 1.38 27.37 11.58
C GLY A 269 2.04 26.00 11.42
N ILE A 270 1.45 25.11 10.62
CA ILE A 270 1.96 23.76 10.38
C ILE A 270 2.83 23.76 9.13
N ASN A 271 4.06 23.25 9.25
CA ASN A 271 4.95 23.08 8.11
C ASN A 271 4.59 21.79 7.36
N PRO A 272 4.24 21.85 6.06
CA PRO A 272 3.97 20.67 5.27
C PRO A 272 5.20 19.78 5.09
N LEU A 273 4.98 18.46 5.03
CA LEU A 273 6.01 17.49 4.62
C LEU A 273 6.27 17.59 3.11
N CYS A 274 5.20 17.75 2.32
CA CYS A 274 5.24 17.92 0.88
C CYS A 274 3.92 18.46 0.32
N THR A 275 3.95 18.93 -0.93
CA THR A 275 2.78 19.32 -1.72
C THR A 275 2.40 18.21 -2.69
N ILE A 276 1.10 17.94 -2.87
CA ILE A 276 0.60 17.02 -3.89
C ILE A 276 0.60 17.74 -5.24
N LYS A 277 1.61 17.42 -6.07
CA LYS A 277 1.82 18.04 -7.37
C LYS A 277 0.82 17.59 -8.41
N SER A 278 0.71 16.27 -8.58
CA SER A 278 -0.22 15.66 -9.54
C SER A 278 -0.54 14.21 -9.17
N TYR A 279 -1.60 13.70 -9.77
CA TYR A 279 -1.96 12.29 -9.68
C TYR A 279 -2.75 11.86 -10.91
N ALA A 280 -2.68 10.56 -11.23
CA ALA A 280 -3.41 9.96 -12.33
C ALA A 280 -3.66 8.47 -12.12
N SER A 281 -4.68 7.98 -12.79
CA SER A 281 -4.96 6.55 -12.91
C SER A 281 -5.09 6.17 -14.38
N ALA A 282 -4.80 4.90 -14.69
CA ALA A 282 -4.92 4.35 -16.04
C ALA A 282 -5.39 2.89 -15.99
N GLY A 283 -6.01 2.42 -17.07
CA GLY A 283 -6.35 1.04 -17.30
C GLY A 283 -5.37 0.38 -18.27
N VAL A 284 -5.18 -0.92 -18.13
CA VAL A 284 -4.45 -1.82 -19.02
C VAL A 284 -5.20 -3.15 -19.11
N ASP A 285 -4.76 -4.05 -19.98
CA ASP A 285 -5.32 -5.40 -20.01
C ASP A 285 -5.17 -6.11 -18.65
N PRO A 286 -6.25 -6.68 -18.09
CA PRO A 286 -6.19 -7.40 -16.81
C PRO A 286 -5.13 -8.50 -16.77
N SER A 287 -4.89 -9.21 -17.88
CA SER A 287 -3.91 -10.28 -17.96
C SER A 287 -2.46 -9.85 -17.71
N ILE A 288 -2.18 -8.57 -17.86
CA ILE A 288 -0.88 -7.92 -17.60
C ILE A 288 -1.03 -6.73 -16.66
N MET A 289 -1.92 -6.83 -15.66
CA MET A 289 -2.25 -5.76 -14.72
C MET A 289 -1.01 -5.09 -14.11
N GLY A 290 0.08 -5.84 -13.99
CA GLY A 290 1.35 -5.38 -13.40
C GLY A 290 1.94 -4.14 -14.06
N VAL A 291 1.65 -3.89 -15.35
CA VAL A 291 2.19 -2.71 -16.06
C VAL A 291 1.30 -1.48 -15.97
N GLY A 292 0.20 -1.53 -15.23
CA GLY A 292 -0.66 -0.37 -14.96
C GLY A 292 0.05 0.89 -14.45
N PRO A 293 1.14 0.80 -13.66
CA PRO A 293 1.95 1.95 -13.27
C PRO A 293 2.48 2.77 -14.44
N VAL A 294 2.80 2.14 -15.58
CA VAL A 294 3.42 2.80 -16.73
C VAL A 294 2.54 3.92 -17.28
N PRO A 295 1.30 3.66 -17.78
CA PRO A 295 0.45 4.72 -18.28
C PRO A 295 -0.04 5.66 -17.17
N ALA A 296 -0.17 5.20 -15.92
CA ALA A 296 -0.57 6.04 -14.80
C ALA A 296 0.52 7.08 -14.48
N SER A 297 1.78 6.66 -14.39
CA SER A 297 2.92 7.55 -14.11
C SER A 297 3.14 8.55 -15.25
N ARG A 298 3.09 8.12 -16.51
CA ARG A 298 3.18 9.03 -17.66
C ARG A 298 2.12 10.13 -17.60
N LYS A 299 0.85 9.76 -17.33
CA LYS A 299 -0.22 10.76 -17.15
C LYS A 299 0.00 11.70 -15.96
N ALA A 300 0.56 11.20 -14.86
CA ALA A 300 0.86 12.05 -13.70
C ALA A 300 2.00 13.01 -13.99
N LEU A 301 3.06 12.55 -14.67
CA LEU A 301 4.19 13.37 -15.13
C LEU A 301 3.71 14.46 -16.09
N ASP A 302 2.92 14.11 -17.12
CA ASP A 302 2.35 15.08 -18.07
C ASP A 302 1.55 16.18 -17.37
N LYS A 303 0.70 15.81 -16.38
CA LYS A 303 -0.07 16.78 -15.60
C LYS A 303 0.80 17.69 -14.73
N ALA A 304 1.95 17.19 -14.27
CA ALA A 304 2.91 17.97 -13.48
C ALA A 304 3.79 18.86 -14.35
N GLY A 305 3.84 18.62 -15.65
CA GLY A 305 4.83 19.24 -16.57
C GLY A 305 6.25 18.76 -16.31
N LEU A 306 6.39 17.50 -15.87
CA LEU A 306 7.66 16.86 -15.51
C LEU A 306 7.95 15.67 -16.43
N THR A 307 9.22 15.29 -16.49
CA THR A 307 9.70 14.03 -17.08
C THR A 307 10.15 13.07 -15.97
N ILE A 308 10.47 11.84 -16.31
CA ILE A 308 10.94 10.86 -15.31
C ILE A 308 12.34 11.23 -14.78
N GLU A 309 13.13 11.92 -15.57
CA GLU A 309 14.46 12.39 -15.21
C GLU A 309 14.42 13.46 -14.11
N ASP A 310 13.32 14.23 -14.03
CA ASP A 310 13.09 15.24 -12.98
C ASP A 310 12.78 14.60 -11.60
N ILE A 311 12.44 13.30 -11.57
CA ILE A 311 12.08 12.60 -10.33
C ILE A 311 13.35 12.17 -9.59
N ASP A 312 13.45 12.58 -8.32
CA ASP A 312 14.59 12.27 -7.46
C ASP A 312 14.45 10.90 -6.79
N LEU A 313 13.23 10.52 -6.39
CA LEU A 313 12.92 9.25 -5.73
C LEU A 313 11.61 8.65 -6.24
N VAL A 314 11.60 7.32 -6.34
CA VAL A 314 10.43 6.55 -6.75
C VAL A 314 10.15 5.44 -5.74
N GLU A 315 8.91 5.34 -5.29
CA GLU A 315 8.35 4.16 -4.64
C GLU A 315 7.37 3.50 -5.62
N ALA A 316 7.81 2.46 -6.29
CA ALA A 316 7.01 1.62 -7.18
C ALA A 316 6.71 0.31 -6.48
N ASN A 317 5.43 0.03 -6.16
CA ASN A 317 5.07 -1.15 -5.39
C ASN A 317 5.49 -2.44 -6.09
N GLU A 318 6.17 -3.30 -5.35
CA GLU A 318 6.69 -4.60 -5.85
C GLU A 318 5.67 -5.71 -5.59
N ALA A 319 4.54 -5.72 -6.30
CA ALA A 319 3.61 -6.84 -6.19
C ALA A 319 4.26 -8.16 -6.64
N PHE A 320 5.07 -8.09 -7.70
CA PHE A 320 5.90 -9.17 -8.24
C PHE A 320 7.19 -8.57 -8.82
N ALA A 321 8.29 -9.31 -8.79
CA ALA A 321 9.54 -8.89 -9.43
C ALA A 321 9.38 -8.71 -10.95
N ALA A 322 8.62 -9.59 -11.61
CA ALA A 322 8.33 -9.51 -13.04
C ALA A 322 7.68 -8.17 -13.42
N GLN A 323 6.64 -7.80 -12.70
CA GLN A 323 5.95 -6.52 -12.89
C GLN A 323 6.87 -5.33 -12.61
N SER A 324 7.67 -5.39 -11.54
CA SER A 324 8.57 -4.30 -11.17
C SER A 324 9.65 -4.07 -12.22
N LEU A 325 10.21 -5.14 -12.78
CA LEU A 325 11.20 -5.07 -13.86
C LEU A 325 10.61 -4.53 -15.16
N ALA A 326 9.39 -4.94 -15.53
CA ALA A 326 8.68 -4.40 -16.69
C ALA A 326 8.40 -2.90 -16.55
N VAL A 327 7.90 -2.48 -15.38
CA VAL A 327 7.65 -1.05 -15.08
C VAL A 327 8.94 -0.25 -15.11
N ARG A 328 10.03 -0.76 -14.50
CA ARG A 328 11.35 -0.14 -14.54
C ARG A 328 11.84 0.08 -15.97
N LYS A 329 11.71 -0.94 -16.82
CA LYS A 329 12.12 -0.88 -18.24
C LYS A 329 11.31 0.15 -19.02
N ASP A 330 9.98 0.11 -18.89
CA ASP A 330 9.08 0.95 -19.72
C ASP A 330 9.04 2.43 -19.30
N LEU A 331 9.33 2.72 -18.01
CA LEU A 331 9.43 4.07 -17.48
C LEU A 331 10.90 4.57 -17.41
N ASN A 332 11.87 3.73 -17.76
CA ASN A 332 13.31 4.05 -17.62
C ASN A 332 13.68 4.48 -16.19
N LEU A 333 13.16 3.73 -15.17
CA LEU A 333 13.43 4.05 -13.77
C LEU A 333 14.87 3.74 -13.40
N ASP A 334 15.54 4.70 -12.75
CA ASP A 334 16.86 4.50 -12.17
C ASP A 334 16.76 3.59 -10.93
N PRO A 335 17.46 2.44 -10.92
CA PRO A 335 17.47 1.54 -9.77
C PRO A 335 17.97 2.19 -8.47
N GLU A 336 18.89 3.16 -8.57
CA GLU A 336 19.46 3.84 -7.40
C GLU A 336 18.53 4.92 -6.82
N LYS A 337 17.47 5.26 -7.54
CA LYS A 337 16.41 6.17 -7.10
C LYS A 337 15.10 5.43 -6.75
N THR A 338 15.01 4.13 -7.04
CA THR A 338 13.76 3.37 -6.94
C THR A 338 13.82 2.36 -5.79
N ASN A 339 12.81 2.39 -4.90
CA ASN A 339 12.66 1.48 -3.75
C ASN A 339 13.98 1.32 -2.97
N VAL A 340 14.59 2.44 -2.66
CA VAL A 340 15.96 2.51 -2.09
C VAL A 340 16.08 1.88 -0.70
N ASN A 341 14.97 1.64 -0.05
CA ASN A 341 14.88 0.97 1.25
C ASN A 341 14.23 -0.43 1.16
N GLY A 342 14.22 -1.03 -0.03
CA GLY A 342 13.45 -2.24 -0.32
C GLY A 342 11.97 -1.95 -0.57
N GLY A 343 11.28 -2.86 -1.24
CA GLY A 343 9.87 -2.72 -1.58
C GLY A 343 9.02 -3.89 -1.07
N ALA A 344 7.83 -4.08 -1.64
CA ALA A 344 6.83 -5.00 -1.11
C ALA A 344 7.24 -6.48 -1.14
N ILE A 345 8.18 -6.89 -1.97
CA ILE A 345 8.77 -8.24 -1.94
C ILE A 345 9.45 -8.51 -0.60
N ALA A 346 10.11 -7.49 -0.04
CA ALA A 346 10.79 -7.59 1.25
C ALA A 346 9.92 -7.16 2.41
N ILE A 347 9.25 -5.99 2.30
CA ILE A 347 8.52 -5.36 3.41
C ILE A 347 7.10 -5.90 3.54
N GLY A 348 6.47 -6.31 2.42
CA GLY A 348 5.10 -6.83 2.40
C GLY A 348 4.10 -5.96 1.66
N HIS A 349 2.91 -6.57 1.36
CA HIS A 349 1.86 -5.96 0.54
C HIS A 349 0.46 -6.08 1.19
N PRO A 350 0.19 -5.38 2.28
CA PRO A 350 -1.16 -5.26 2.84
C PRO A 350 -2.04 -4.44 1.89
N ILE A 351 -2.81 -5.11 1.01
CA ILE A 351 -3.34 -4.56 -0.24
C ILE A 351 -4.07 -3.22 -0.08
N GLY A 352 -4.98 -3.09 0.88
CA GLY A 352 -5.72 -1.84 1.11
C GLY A 352 -4.86 -0.69 1.66
N ALA A 353 -3.77 -0.99 2.37
CA ALA A 353 -2.85 0.00 2.95
C ALA A 353 -1.70 0.37 2.01
N SER A 354 -1.32 -0.51 1.08
CA SER A 354 -0.04 -0.44 0.35
C SER A 354 0.19 0.88 -0.37
N GLY A 355 -0.85 1.44 -1.02
CA GLY A 355 -0.70 2.71 -1.74
C GLY A 355 -0.33 3.89 -0.84
N CYS A 356 -0.90 3.96 0.38
CA CYS A 356 -0.52 4.96 1.37
C CYS A 356 0.83 4.63 2.00
N ARG A 357 1.14 3.35 2.24
CA ARG A 357 2.41 2.89 2.79
C ARG A 357 3.59 3.33 1.92
N ILE A 358 3.54 3.09 0.60
CA ILE A 358 4.63 3.51 -0.29
C ILE A 358 4.79 5.03 -0.33
N LEU A 359 3.69 5.78 -0.29
CA LEU A 359 3.74 7.25 -0.21
C LEU A 359 4.42 7.73 1.08
N ILE A 360 4.12 7.11 2.22
CA ILE A 360 4.74 7.43 3.52
C ILE A 360 6.25 7.19 3.46
N THR A 361 6.68 6.02 3.01
CA THR A 361 8.10 5.69 2.89
C THR A 361 8.82 6.65 1.94
N LEU A 362 8.19 6.99 0.80
CA LEU A 362 8.70 7.99 -0.15
C LEU A 362 8.93 9.36 0.53
N ILE A 363 7.92 9.88 1.24
CA ILE A 363 8.00 11.19 1.90
C ILE A 363 9.15 11.23 2.92
N TYR A 364 9.24 10.22 3.79
CA TYR A 364 10.32 10.18 4.79
C TYR A 364 11.70 10.02 4.17
N GLU A 365 11.85 9.27 3.07
CA GLU A 365 13.14 9.17 2.38
C GLU A 365 13.49 10.47 1.63
N MET A 366 12.50 11.14 1.02
CA MET A 366 12.70 12.47 0.45
C MET A 366 13.18 13.48 1.48
N MET A 367 12.64 13.43 2.71
CA MET A 367 13.10 14.28 3.82
C MET A 367 14.55 14.01 4.19
N ARG A 368 14.95 12.72 4.26
CA ARG A 368 16.34 12.33 4.59
C ARG A 368 17.36 12.75 3.54
N ARG A 369 16.95 12.74 2.26
CA ARG A 369 17.86 13.04 1.13
C ARG A 369 17.76 14.48 0.62
N ASP A 370 16.86 15.28 1.20
CA ASP A 370 16.51 16.62 0.72
C ASP A 370 16.10 16.62 -0.78
N SER A 371 15.34 15.59 -1.15
CA SER A 371 14.85 15.40 -2.52
C SER A 371 13.66 16.30 -2.81
N LYS A 372 13.56 16.81 -4.04
CA LYS A 372 12.50 17.73 -4.45
C LYS A 372 11.25 17.01 -4.95
N TYR A 373 11.40 16.10 -5.91
CA TYR A 373 10.28 15.42 -6.54
C TYR A 373 10.28 13.92 -6.22
N GLY A 374 9.14 13.41 -5.79
CA GLY A 374 8.93 11.99 -5.53
C GLY A 374 7.72 11.44 -6.27
N LEU A 375 7.82 10.20 -6.76
CA LEU A 375 6.76 9.45 -7.43
C LEU A 375 6.41 8.21 -6.64
N ALA A 376 5.14 8.10 -6.21
CA ALA A 376 4.55 6.86 -5.70
C ALA A 376 3.64 6.25 -6.76
N THR A 377 3.82 4.98 -7.11
CA THR A 377 3.01 4.30 -8.12
C THR A 377 2.82 2.82 -7.81
N LEU A 378 1.69 2.25 -8.21
CA LEU A 378 1.42 0.83 -8.04
C LEU A 378 0.45 0.28 -9.08
N CYS A 379 0.62 -1.02 -9.37
CA CYS A 379 -0.31 -1.81 -10.14
C CYS A 379 -1.55 -2.18 -9.31
N ILE A 380 -2.62 -2.49 -9.97
CA ILE A 380 -3.92 -2.75 -9.37
C ILE A 380 -4.57 -3.92 -10.08
N GLY A 381 -5.02 -4.92 -9.34
CA GLY A 381 -5.79 -6.05 -9.87
C GLY A 381 -6.98 -5.59 -10.72
N GLY A 382 -7.28 -6.35 -11.77
CA GLY A 382 -8.30 -5.96 -12.76
C GLY A 382 -7.76 -5.07 -13.89
N GLY A 383 -6.42 -4.89 -14.00
CA GLY A 383 -5.81 -4.18 -15.12
C GLY A 383 -5.81 -2.66 -14.95
N MET A 384 -5.31 -2.16 -13.83
CA MET A 384 -5.23 -0.72 -13.57
C MET A 384 -3.88 -0.33 -12.96
N GLY A 385 -3.61 0.96 -12.93
CA GLY A 385 -2.53 1.57 -12.19
C GLY A 385 -2.91 2.95 -11.65
N THR A 386 -2.21 3.40 -10.62
CA THR A 386 -2.33 4.76 -10.11
C THR A 386 -0.96 5.30 -9.75
N ALA A 387 -0.79 6.61 -9.85
CA ALA A 387 0.46 7.32 -9.59
C ALA A 387 0.17 8.68 -8.96
N LEU A 388 1.01 9.08 -8.00
CA LEU A 388 0.95 10.36 -7.33
C LEU A 388 2.36 10.94 -7.25
N ILE A 389 2.51 12.22 -7.61
CA ILE A 389 3.77 12.97 -7.54
C ILE A 389 3.64 14.00 -6.43
N VAL A 390 4.65 14.04 -5.57
CA VAL A 390 4.81 15.02 -4.50
C VAL A 390 6.03 15.91 -4.72
N GLU A 391 5.96 17.14 -4.23
CA GLU A 391 7.04 18.15 -4.30
C GLU A 391 7.34 18.67 -2.88
N ARG A 392 8.64 18.74 -2.54
CA ARG A 392 9.14 19.36 -1.29
C ARG A 392 9.82 20.69 -1.58
#